data_ebb44d2fd56345b6daefdb0c1ac493b6
#
_entry.id   ebb44d2fd56345b6daefdb0c1ac493b6
#
_cell.length_a   1.000
_cell.length_b   1.000
_cell.length_c   1.000
_cell.angle_alpha   90.00
_cell.angle_beta   90.00
_cell.angle_gamma   90.00
#
_symmetry.space_group_name_H-M   'P 1'
#
loop_
_entity.id
_entity.type
_entity.pdbx_description
1 polymer ?
#
loop_
_entity_poly.entity_id
_entity_poly.type
_entity_poly.pdbx_seq_one_letter_code
_entity_poly.pdbx_strand_id
1 'polypeptide(L)'
;MKKTVTTLMLLALVWASTMALPAWRKAKTCVQPDGTAIELFLRGDESLHYLALESGQPVARDAEGYYCYAQVEDGQLKATTLRVGTADKATLRKAARLNNGTEALATLRTSSYTRRPPRRAVYTGRRKGLVILAGFSDLPFTFSHATLDSMMNFTGYKKGYFQGSVHDYFSEASNGKFDLSFDVVGPVTVAKPMAYYGENNLMGDLHAGELVAEACRLAADSVNFADYDWDGDGEVDQVVVIYAGWGEAMGAPENTIWPKEWTLTYSDYGRPLTLGGMKIDRFAVTCELYGNEEAFKGERWITGPGPMCHEFCHCLGLPDFYDTLNDDHFCMEDWDIMDAGCYNLGTYCPAGFTGYEKWVCGWQEPIELTAPANVAGMKALSEGGDFYVVYNDQYSKKRNEYYILENRQWKGFDTWLYGRGLLITHVNYKESDWNNNSVNNTAGKEGMAIIPANNLYTYKDSAEAGNTYPYLDNDSLTNTSTPAAKVYNVNKHFRNVMDKPITHIAIDENRLASFDFMGGSTNAIREVLTAKPTEVYDLSGRRTTEQARGIVIERQGSNVRKIFKRP
;
A
#
# COMPACT_ATOMS: atom_id res chain seq x y z
N MET A 1 54.96 -15.74 -24.91
CA MET A 1 53.88 -16.20 -24.00
C MET A 1 53.00 -14.99 -23.66
N LYS A 2 51.92 -14.79 -24.38
CA LYS A 2 50.92 -13.73 -24.11
C LYS A 2 49.88 -14.27 -23.12
N LYS A 3 49.80 -13.71 -21.93
CA LYS A 3 48.75 -14.00 -20.97
C LYS A 3 47.50 -13.19 -21.35
N THR A 4 46.51 -13.86 -21.83
CA THR A 4 45.17 -13.31 -22.04
C THR A 4 44.46 -13.26 -20.67
N VAL A 5 44.28 -12.06 -20.15
CA VAL A 5 43.43 -11.84 -18.97
C VAL A 5 42.01 -11.75 -19.45
N THR A 6 41.24 -12.79 -19.19
CA THR A 6 39.79 -12.79 -19.42
C THR A 6 39.13 -12.10 -18.23
N THR A 7 38.72 -10.85 -18.43
CA THR A 7 37.89 -10.10 -17.48
C THR A 7 36.47 -10.67 -17.54
N LEU A 8 36.10 -11.46 -16.53
CA LEU A 8 34.70 -11.79 -16.27
C LEU A 8 34.00 -10.51 -15.84
N MET A 9 33.20 -9.93 -16.73
CA MET A 9 32.20 -8.96 -16.36
C MET A 9 31.08 -9.74 -15.67
N LEU A 10 31.01 -9.69 -14.32
CA LEU A 10 29.81 -9.99 -13.60
C LEU A 10 28.81 -8.87 -13.94
N LEU A 11 27.86 -9.17 -14.83
CA LEU A 11 26.62 -8.40 -14.90
C LEU A 11 25.88 -8.66 -13.58
N ALA A 12 25.94 -7.71 -12.66
CA ALA A 12 24.98 -7.63 -11.58
C ALA A 12 23.64 -7.27 -12.24
N LEU A 13 22.78 -8.27 -12.43
CA LEU A 13 21.39 -8.07 -12.78
C LEU A 13 20.75 -7.31 -11.60
N VAL A 14 20.46 -6.06 -11.82
CA VAL A 14 19.73 -5.20 -10.89
C VAL A 14 18.24 -5.53 -11.11
N TRP A 15 17.55 -5.94 -10.07
CA TRP A 15 16.15 -6.32 -10.08
C TRP A 15 15.31 -5.12 -9.66
N ALA A 16 14.30 -4.75 -10.43
CA ALA A 16 13.33 -3.71 -10.08
C ALA A 16 11.93 -4.35 -9.96
N SER A 17 11.17 -4.02 -8.93
CA SER A 17 9.78 -4.45 -8.79
C SER A 17 8.84 -3.30 -9.13
N THR A 18 7.77 -3.59 -9.84
CA THR A 18 6.63 -2.72 -10.03
C THR A 18 5.79 -2.69 -8.77
N MET A 19 5.02 -1.65 -8.63
CA MET A 19 4.07 -1.43 -7.56
C MET A 19 2.78 -0.94 -8.16
N ALA A 20 1.66 -1.55 -7.82
CA ALA A 20 0.36 -1.14 -8.31
C ALA A 20 -0.76 -1.61 -7.41
N LEU A 21 -1.94 -1.07 -7.70
CA LEU A 21 -3.17 -1.52 -7.06
C LEU A 21 -3.35 -3.03 -7.17
N PRO A 22 -3.71 -3.72 -6.09
CA PRO A 22 -4.18 -5.09 -6.19
C PRO A 22 -5.42 -5.15 -7.07
N ALA A 23 -5.65 -6.27 -7.73
CA ALA A 23 -6.89 -6.49 -8.47
C ALA A 23 -8.10 -6.32 -7.54
N TRP A 24 -9.14 -5.61 -8.01
CA TRP A 24 -10.36 -5.45 -7.24
C TRP A 24 -11.05 -6.79 -7.00
N ARG A 25 -11.14 -7.23 -5.74
CA ARG A 25 -11.58 -8.57 -5.32
C ARG A 25 -13.08 -8.83 -5.50
N LYS A 26 -13.79 -8.07 -6.36
CA LYS A 26 -15.22 -8.29 -6.62
C LYS A 26 -15.46 -9.25 -7.78
N ALA A 27 -16.47 -10.11 -7.59
CA ALA A 27 -16.90 -11.00 -8.65
C ALA A 27 -17.39 -10.23 -9.89
N LYS A 28 -16.95 -10.67 -11.07
CA LYS A 28 -17.47 -10.23 -12.37
C LYS A 28 -18.32 -11.35 -12.96
N THR A 29 -19.58 -11.05 -13.28
CA THR A 29 -20.40 -12.01 -14.02
C THR A 29 -19.94 -12.05 -15.48
N CYS A 30 -19.43 -13.17 -15.91
CA CYS A 30 -19.05 -13.44 -17.29
C CYS A 30 -20.06 -14.39 -17.93
N VAL A 31 -20.31 -14.25 -19.23
CA VAL A 31 -21.26 -15.11 -19.96
C VAL A 31 -20.50 -15.95 -20.97
N GLN A 32 -20.67 -17.26 -20.90
CA GLN A 32 -20.15 -18.21 -21.86
C GLN A 32 -20.85 -18.04 -23.23
N PRO A 33 -20.22 -18.41 -24.36
CA PRO A 33 -20.87 -18.37 -25.68
C PRO A 33 -22.19 -19.13 -25.77
N ASP A 34 -22.43 -20.12 -24.92
CA ASP A 34 -23.71 -20.85 -24.84
C ASP A 34 -24.76 -20.20 -23.93
N GLY A 35 -24.47 -19.01 -23.38
CA GLY A 35 -25.36 -18.26 -22.50
C GLY A 35 -25.22 -18.63 -21.01
N THR A 36 -24.36 -19.55 -20.62
CA THR A 36 -24.12 -19.90 -19.21
C THR A 36 -23.42 -18.74 -18.52
N ALA A 37 -24.02 -18.22 -17.42
CA ALA A 37 -23.38 -17.22 -16.57
C ALA A 37 -22.42 -17.88 -15.58
N ILE A 38 -21.24 -17.30 -15.41
CA ILE A 38 -20.22 -17.72 -14.46
C ILE A 38 -19.67 -16.50 -13.70
N GLU A 39 -19.25 -16.70 -12.47
CA GLU A 39 -18.60 -15.65 -11.68
C GLU A 39 -17.10 -15.85 -11.71
N LEU A 40 -16.36 -14.83 -12.10
CA LEU A 40 -14.91 -14.80 -12.14
C LEU A 40 -14.39 -13.60 -11.36
N PHE A 41 -13.19 -13.75 -10.84
CA PHE A 41 -12.47 -12.73 -10.09
C PHE A 41 -11.21 -12.35 -10.85
N LEU A 42 -10.91 -11.07 -10.95
CA LEU A 42 -9.59 -10.63 -11.35
C LEU A 42 -8.62 -10.88 -10.19
N ARG A 43 -7.45 -11.43 -10.47
CA ARG A 43 -6.39 -11.73 -9.49
C ARG A 43 -5.07 -11.15 -9.95
N GLY A 44 -4.21 -10.84 -8.98
CA GLY A 44 -2.87 -10.36 -9.24
C GLY A 44 -2.75 -8.85 -9.24
N ASP A 45 -1.75 -8.37 -9.94
CA ASP A 45 -1.34 -6.97 -10.04
C ASP A 45 -0.90 -6.64 -11.49
N GLU A 46 -0.30 -5.47 -11.68
CA GLU A 46 0.19 -5.03 -13.01
C GLU A 46 1.27 -5.92 -13.62
N SER A 47 1.96 -6.73 -12.79
CA SER A 47 3.07 -7.60 -13.25
C SER A 47 2.58 -8.97 -13.71
N LEU A 48 1.47 -9.42 -13.14
CA LEU A 48 0.80 -10.66 -13.50
C LEU A 48 -0.64 -10.61 -13.03
N HIS A 49 -1.58 -10.52 -13.95
CA HIS A 49 -3.00 -10.60 -13.63
C HIS A 49 -3.72 -11.61 -14.52
N TYR A 50 -4.77 -12.21 -13.99
CA TYR A 50 -5.53 -13.23 -14.67
C TYR A 50 -6.93 -13.38 -14.06
N LEU A 51 -7.87 -13.92 -14.83
CA LEU A 51 -9.17 -14.29 -14.30
C LEU A 51 -9.09 -15.62 -13.57
N ALA A 52 -9.78 -15.75 -12.44
CA ALA A 52 -9.85 -16.94 -11.63
C ALA A 52 -11.26 -17.22 -11.10
N LEU A 53 -11.50 -18.43 -10.66
CA LEU A 53 -12.65 -18.76 -9.81
C LEU A 53 -12.45 -18.24 -8.39
N GLU A 54 -13.50 -18.21 -7.57
CA GLU A 54 -13.40 -17.88 -6.12
C GLU A 54 -12.35 -18.73 -5.40
N SER A 55 -12.16 -19.97 -5.86
CA SER A 55 -11.14 -20.91 -5.33
C SER A 55 -9.69 -20.56 -5.71
N GLY A 56 -9.45 -19.46 -6.43
CA GLY A 56 -8.12 -19.10 -6.94
C GLY A 56 -7.70 -19.84 -8.24
N GLN A 57 -8.48 -20.79 -8.74
CA GLN A 57 -8.14 -21.54 -9.96
C GLN A 57 -8.18 -20.65 -11.20
N PRO A 58 -7.08 -20.47 -11.93
CA PRO A 58 -7.00 -19.64 -13.13
C PRO A 58 -7.93 -20.07 -14.24
N VAL A 59 -8.42 -19.08 -14.97
CA VAL A 59 -9.34 -19.23 -16.10
C VAL A 59 -8.82 -18.43 -17.28
N ALA A 60 -8.88 -19.00 -18.48
CA ALA A 60 -8.57 -18.33 -19.74
C ALA A 60 -9.61 -18.67 -20.81
N ARG A 61 -9.69 -17.86 -21.86
CA ARG A 61 -10.59 -18.12 -23.01
C ARG A 61 -9.93 -19.06 -24.00
N ASP A 62 -10.69 -20.03 -24.51
CA ASP A 62 -10.28 -20.82 -25.66
C ASP A 62 -10.53 -20.07 -26.99
N ALA A 63 -10.17 -20.69 -28.11
CA ALA A 63 -10.33 -20.09 -29.44
C ALA A 63 -11.81 -19.86 -29.83
N GLU A 64 -12.74 -20.58 -29.24
CA GLU A 64 -14.19 -20.43 -29.42
C GLU A 64 -14.79 -19.38 -28.45
N GLY A 65 -13.98 -18.79 -27.58
CA GLY A 65 -14.38 -17.76 -26.61
C GLY A 65 -14.96 -18.29 -25.30
N TYR A 66 -14.91 -19.62 -25.06
CA TYR A 66 -15.34 -20.18 -23.79
C TYR A 66 -14.31 -19.97 -22.69
N TYR A 67 -14.76 -19.60 -21.52
CA TYR A 67 -13.94 -19.58 -20.31
C TYR A 67 -13.68 -21.02 -19.85
N CYS A 68 -12.43 -21.39 -19.86
CA CYS A 68 -11.94 -22.74 -19.52
C CYS A 68 -10.97 -22.66 -18.34
N TYR A 69 -10.86 -23.73 -17.57
CA TYR A 69 -9.75 -23.85 -16.62
C TYR A 69 -8.42 -23.72 -17.35
N ALA A 70 -7.52 -22.95 -16.77
CA ALA A 70 -6.21 -22.67 -17.37
C ALA A 70 -5.08 -23.36 -16.61
N GLN A 71 -3.95 -23.56 -17.29
CA GLN A 71 -2.72 -24.06 -16.70
C GLN A 71 -1.49 -23.40 -17.33
N VAL A 72 -0.38 -23.45 -16.61
CA VAL A 72 0.89 -22.90 -17.08
C VAL A 72 1.57 -23.92 -17.99
N GLU A 73 1.76 -23.54 -19.27
CA GLU A 73 2.48 -24.30 -20.28
C GLU A 73 3.41 -23.36 -21.06
N ASP A 74 4.67 -23.75 -21.23
CA ASP A 74 5.68 -22.97 -21.98
C ASP A 74 5.81 -21.52 -21.54
N GLY A 75 5.70 -21.26 -20.23
CA GLY A 75 5.76 -19.90 -19.68
C GLY A 75 4.55 -19.02 -20.02
N GLN A 76 3.40 -19.62 -20.28
CA GLN A 76 2.14 -18.91 -20.55
C GLN A 76 0.98 -19.60 -19.83
N LEU A 77 -0.03 -18.80 -19.46
CA LEU A 77 -1.30 -19.30 -18.95
C LEU A 77 -2.20 -19.65 -20.14
N LYS A 78 -2.45 -20.94 -20.36
CA LYS A 78 -3.21 -21.44 -21.51
C LYS A 78 -4.53 -22.05 -21.08
N ALA A 79 -5.59 -21.76 -21.84
CA ALA A 79 -6.89 -22.42 -21.69
C ALA A 79 -6.78 -23.91 -21.98
N THR A 80 -7.40 -24.73 -21.13
CA THR A 80 -7.56 -26.17 -21.39
C THR A 80 -8.89 -26.43 -22.10
N THR A 81 -9.18 -27.71 -22.42
CA THR A 81 -10.49 -28.11 -22.95
C THR A 81 -11.58 -28.27 -21.87
N LEU A 82 -11.27 -27.95 -20.61
CA LEU A 82 -12.17 -28.10 -19.47
C LEU A 82 -12.94 -26.78 -19.24
N ARG A 83 -14.19 -26.71 -19.69
CA ARG A 83 -15.03 -25.51 -19.56
C ARG A 83 -15.44 -25.25 -18.10
N VAL A 84 -15.37 -24.00 -17.69
CA VAL A 84 -15.89 -23.52 -16.40
C VAL A 84 -17.42 -23.51 -16.42
N GLY A 85 -18.04 -23.74 -15.28
CA GLY A 85 -19.51 -23.78 -15.14
C GLY A 85 -20.14 -25.14 -15.42
N THR A 86 -19.37 -26.14 -15.84
CA THR A 86 -19.85 -27.53 -15.96
C THR A 86 -19.81 -28.23 -14.59
N ALA A 87 -20.97 -28.71 -14.11
CA ALA A 87 -21.07 -29.41 -12.83
C ALA A 87 -20.57 -30.87 -12.84
N ASP A 88 -19.90 -31.30 -13.92
CA ASP A 88 -19.42 -32.67 -14.06
C ASP A 88 -18.24 -32.97 -13.13
N LYS A 89 -18.42 -33.96 -12.25
CA LYS A 89 -17.39 -34.41 -11.29
C LYS A 89 -16.08 -34.87 -11.94
N ALA A 90 -16.12 -35.38 -13.17
CA ALA A 90 -14.92 -35.80 -13.88
C ALA A 90 -14.10 -34.59 -14.34
N THR A 91 -14.75 -33.53 -14.81
CA THR A 91 -14.14 -32.26 -15.17
C THR A 91 -13.50 -31.60 -13.94
N LEU A 92 -14.20 -31.51 -12.81
CA LEU A 92 -13.66 -30.95 -11.58
C LEU A 92 -12.42 -31.70 -11.07
N ARG A 93 -12.42 -33.06 -11.15
CA ARG A 93 -11.25 -33.86 -10.79
C ARG A 93 -10.06 -33.67 -11.73
N LYS A 94 -10.29 -33.39 -13.00
CA LYS A 94 -9.23 -33.06 -13.96
C LYS A 94 -8.70 -31.65 -13.70
N ALA A 95 -9.58 -30.66 -13.48
CA ALA A 95 -9.21 -29.30 -13.17
C ALA A 95 -8.31 -29.21 -11.92
N ALA A 96 -8.62 -29.99 -10.88
CA ALA A 96 -7.80 -30.04 -9.66
C ALA A 96 -6.38 -30.63 -9.85
N ARG A 97 -6.04 -31.12 -11.04
CA ARG A 97 -4.72 -31.70 -11.37
C ARG A 97 -3.94 -30.84 -12.37
N LEU A 98 -4.46 -29.68 -12.74
CA LEU A 98 -3.79 -28.78 -13.66
C LEU A 98 -2.54 -28.16 -13.02
N ASN A 99 -1.57 -27.83 -13.85
CA ASN A 99 -0.37 -27.10 -13.44
C ASN A 99 -0.69 -25.60 -13.37
N ASN A 100 -1.39 -25.20 -12.33
CA ASN A 100 -1.86 -23.82 -12.11
C ASN A 100 -1.81 -23.40 -10.64
N GLY A 101 -1.05 -24.10 -9.81
CA GLY A 101 -0.80 -23.70 -8.42
C GLY A 101 0.17 -22.52 -8.32
N THR A 102 0.31 -21.99 -7.12
CA THR A 102 1.16 -20.82 -6.78
C THR A 102 2.56 -20.88 -7.38
N GLU A 103 3.24 -22.04 -7.29
CA GLU A 103 4.60 -22.21 -7.85
C GLU A 103 4.61 -22.08 -9.37
N ALA A 104 3.60 -22.64 -10.06
CA ALA A 104 3.50 -22.55 -11.51
C ALA A 104 3.21 -21.10 -11.96
N LEU A 105 2.28 -20.42 -11.31
CA LEU A 105 1.95 -19.02 -11.58
C LEU A 105 3.15 -18.10 -11.31
N ALA A 106 3.90 -18.34 -10.24
CA ALA A 106 5.12 -17.59 -9.95
C ALA A 106 6.16 -17.64 -11.08
N THR A 107 6.15 -18.73 -11.91
CA THR A 107 7.03 -18.83 -13.09
C THR A 107 6.62 -17.90 -14.24
N LEU A 108 5.38 -17.44 -14.25
CA LEU A 108 4.88 -16.46 -15.24
C LEU A 108 5.31 -15.04 -14.90
N ARG A 109 5.53 -14.76 -13.61
CA ARG A 109 6.09 -13.47 -13.22
C ARG A 109 7.48 -13.36 -13.79
N THR A 110 7.66 -12.44 -14.66
CA THR A 110 9.02 -12.06 -15.07
C THR A 110 9.70 -11.43 -13.87
N SER A 111 10.53 -12.24 -13.25
CA SER A 111 11.45 -11.83 -12.22
C SER A 111 12.36 -10.77 -12.79
N SER A 112 12.06 -9.51 -12.65
CA SER A 112 13.09 -8.55 -12.98
C SER A 112 12.76 -7.09 -12.74
N TYR A 113 12.35 -6.74 -11.56
CA TYR A 113 12.45 -5.33 -11.25
C TYR A 113 12.98 -5.18 -9.82
N THR A 114 14.22 -4.72 -9.69
CA THR A 114 14.70 -4.24 -8.40
C THR A 114 14.30 -2.79 -8.27
N ARG A 115 13.51 -2.52 -7.26
CA ARG A 115 13.23 -1.17 -6.81
C ARG A 115 14.55 -0.42 -6.56
N ARG A 116 14.62 0.83 -7.02
CA ARG A 116 15.54 1.78 -6.38
C ARG A 116 15.12 1.80 -4.90
N PRO A 117 16.00 1.48 -3.93
CA PRO A 117 15.61 1.47 -2.53
C PRO A 117 14.89 2.77 -2.22
N PRO A 118 13.76 2.74 -1.48
CA PRO A 118 13.11 3.97 -1.11
C PRO A 118 14.16 4.83 -0.41
N ARG A 119 14.30 6.05 -0.86
CA ARG A 119 15.05 7.03 -0.07
C ARG A 119 14.29 7.10 1.25
N ARG A 120 14.94 6.80 2.36
CA ARG A 120 14.41 7.06 3.70
C ARG A 120 14.44 8.58 3.96
N ALA A 121 13.83 9.34 3.10
CA ALA A 121 13.63 10.75 3.29
C ALA A 121 12.38 10.91 4.14
N VAL A 122 12.53 11.48 5.32
CA VAL A 122 11.38 11.91 6.12
C VAL A 122 10.80 13.14 5.45
N TYR A 123 9.70 12.95 4.75
CA TYR A 123 9.00 14.03 4.07
C TYR A 123 8.11 14.77 5.07
N THR A 124 8.46 16.00 5.38
CA THR A 124 7.69 16.88 6.27
C THR A 124 7.61 18.30 5.69
N GLY A 125 6.72 19.11 6.26
CA GLY A 125 6.47 20.48 5.81
C GLY A 125 5.71 20.49 4.48
N ARG A 126 5.72 21.66 3.84
CA ARG A 126 5.00 21.86 2.58
C ARG A 126 5.76 21.23 1.41
N ARG A 127 5.06 20.44 0.63
CA ARG A 127 5.55 19.83 -0.63
C ARG A 127 4.50 20.00 -1.72
N LYS A 128 4.96 20.04 -2.97
CA LYS A 128 4.10 20.06 -4.14
C LYS A 128 4.27 18.76 -4.92
N GLY A 129 3.16 18.13 -5.29
CA GLY A 129 3.12 17.05 -6.27
C GLY A 129 2.67 17.57 -7.64
N LEU A 130 3.06 16.88 -8.70
CA LEU A 130 2.62 17.19 -10.07
C LEU A 130 1.60 16.15 -10.53
N VAL A 131 0.42 16.61 -10.94
CA VAL A 131 -0.61 15.79 -11.58
C VAL A 131 -0.86 16.30 -12.99
N ILE A 132 -0.71 15.45 -13.99
CA ILE A 132 -1.02 15.77 -15.39
C ILE A 132 -2.27 14.99 -15.79
N LEU A 133 -3.28 15.69 -16.28
CA LEU A 133 -4.50 15.08 -16.83
C LEU A 133 -4.27 14.72 -18.29
N ALA A 134 -4.33 13.44 -18.65
CA ALA A 134 -4.09 12.95 -20.00
C ALA A 134 -5.36 12.32 -20.63
N GLY A 135 -5.99 13.04 -21.56
CA GLY A 135 -7.03 12.49 -22.44
C GLY A 135 -6.42 11.80 -23.65
N PHE A 136 -7.14 10.85 -24.21
CA PHE A 136 -6.72 10.13 -25.42
C PHE A 136 -7.33 10.74 -26.68
N SER A 137 -6.79 10.39 -27.84
CA SER A 137 -7.32 10.89 -29.13
C SER A 137 -8.79 10.51 -29.39
N ASP A 138 -9.25 9.43 -28.78
CA ASP A 138 -10.61 8.86 -28.86
C ASP A 138 -11.43 9.00 -27.58
N LEU A 139 -10.82 9.36 -26.45
CA LEU A 139 -11.49 9.41 -25.15
C LEU A 139 -11.07 10.66 -24.35
N PRO A 140 -11.89 11.73 -24.36
CA PRO A 140 -11.67 12.89 -23.51
C PRO A 140 -12.13 12.63 -22.05
N PHE A 141 -11.73 13.50 -21.13
CA PHE A 141 -12.24 13.49 -19.76
C PHE A 141 -13.75 13.68 -19.68
N THR A 142 -14.37 12.98 -18.74
CA THR A 142 -15.78 13.13 -18.35
C THR A 142 -15.95 14.26 -17.34
N PHE A 143 -15.04 14.35 -16.38
CA PHE A 143 -15.09 15.34 -15.31
C PHE A 143 -14.21 16.55 -15.64
N SER A 144 -14.60 17.72 -15.11
CA SER A 144 -13.86 18.95 -15.34
C SER A 144 -12.53 18.96 -14.56
N HIS A 145 -11.55 19.71 -15.08
CA HIS A 145 -10.31 20.00 -14.38
C HIS A 145 -10.56 20.46 -12.93
N ALA A 146 -11.50 21.41 -12.71
CA ALA A 146 -11.82 21.90 -11.37
C ALA A 146 -12.35 20.82 -10.41
N THR A 147 -13.02 19.78 -10.94
CA THR A 147 -13.48 18.66 -10.12
C THR A 147 -12.29 17.80 -9.67
N LEU A 148 -11.37 17.51 -10.58
CA LEU A 148 -10.17 16.72 -10.29
C LEU A 148 -9.20 17.50 -9.39
N ASP A 149 -9.00 18.79 -9.62
CA ASP A 149 -8.23 19.65 -8.73
C ASP A 149 -8.81 19.69 -7.32
N SER A 150 -10.14 19.80 -7.20
CA SER A 150 -10.80 19.77 -5.87
C SER A 150 -10.62 18.41 -5.17
N MET A 151 -10.67 17.30 -5.90
CA MET A 151 -10.38 15.97 -5.35
C MET A 151 -8.94 15.88 -4.81
N MET A 152 -8.01 16.53 -5.50
CA MET A 152 -6.61 16.53 -5.07
C MET A 152 -6.35 17.45 -3.88
N ASN A 153 -6.93 18.67 -3.85
CA ASN A 153 -6.44 19.77 -3.03
C ASN A 153 -7.43 20.36 -2.02
N PHE A 154 -8.75 20.22 -2.25
CA PHE A 154 -9.72 20.97 -1.46
C PHE A 154 -9.83 20.43 -0.03
N THR A 155 -9.43 21.23 0.95
CA THR A 155 -9.51 20.87 2.36
C THR A 155 -10.96 20.65 2.81
N GLY A 156 -11.24 19.47 3.38
CA GLY A 156 -12.57 19.08 3.82
C GLY A 156 -13.49 18.70 2.65
N TYR A 157 -12.97 18.10 1.58
CA TYR A 157 -13.75 17.71 0.41
C TYR A 157 -14.77 16.61 0.75
N LYS A 158 -16.05 16.95 0.74
CA LYS A 158 -17.18 16.07 1.15
C LYS A 158 -18.26 15.95 0.07
N LYS A 159 -17.90 16.10 -1.20
CA LYS A 159 -18.85 15.97 -2.31
C LYS A 159 -19.21 14.51 -2.57
N GLY A 160 -20.48 14.16 -2.55
CA GLY A 160 -20.92 12.77 -2.75
C GLY A 160 -20.45 11.85 -1.63
N TYR A 161 -19.72 10.79 -1.97
CA TYR A 161 -19.18 9.81 -1.04
C TYR A 161 -17.79 10.15 -0.51
N PHE A 162 -17.14 11.20 -0.98
CA PHE A 162 -15.78 11.55 -0.58
C PHE A 162 -15.68 11.81 0.92
N GLN A 163 -14.76 11.14 1.58
CA GLN A 163 -14.40 11.39 2.98
C GLN A 163 -13.47 12.60 3.13
N GLY A 164 -12.66 12.87 2.13
CA GLY A 164 -11.72 13.98 2.04
C GLY A 164 -11.06 14.02 0.67
N SER A 165 -10.19 15.00 0.43
CA SER A 165 -9.29 15.06 -0.72
C SER A 165 -8.03 14.22 -0.48
N VAL A 166 -7.16 14.12 -1.50
CA VAL A 166 -5.81 13.53 -1.35
C VAL A 166 -4.98 14.35 -0.34
N HIS A 167 -5.09 15.68 -0.38
CA HIS A 167 -4.48 16.57 0.62
C HIS A 167 -4.96 16.26 2.05
N ASP A 168 -6.29 16.11 2.25
CA ASP A 168 -6.86 15.75 3.55
C ASP A 168 -6.31 14.41 4.05
N TYR A 169 -6.19 13.42 3.16
CA TYR A 169 -5.67 12.10 3.48
C TYR A 169 -4.25 12.16 4.05
N PHE A 170 -3.31 12.78 3.33
CA PHE A 170 -1.93 12.88 3.79
C PHE A 170 -1.76 13.82 5.00
N SER A 171 -2.61 14.82 5.14
CA SER A 171 -2.67 15.67 6.33
C SER A 171 -3.06 14.86 7.58
N GLU A 172 -4.11 14.00 7.50
CA GLU A 172 -4.51 13.10 8.58
C GLU A 172 -3.42 12.04 8.84
N ALA A 173 -2.94 11.38 7.80
CA ALA A 173 -1.91 10.35 7.90
C ALA A 173 -0.66 10.83 8.63
N SER A 174 -0.24 12.07 8.38
CA SER A 174 0.96 12.67 8.96
C SER A 174 0.74 13.41 10.29
N ASN A 175 -0.49 13.45 10.81
CA ASN A 175 -0.87 14.34 11.91
C ASN A 175 -0.51 15.82 11.62
N GLY A 176 -0.73 16.26 10.36
CA GLY A 176 -0.43 17.61 9.88
C GLY A 176 1.05 17.92 9.65
N LYS A 177 1.95 16.94 9.72
CA LYS A 177 3.39 17.15 9.53
C LYS A 177 3.79 17.23 8.05
N PHE A 178 3.02 16.64 7.17
CA PHE A 178 3.23 16.61 5.72
C PHE A 178 2.08 17.35 5.03
N ASP A 179 2.35 18.57 4.57
CA ASP A 179 1.39 19.45 3.89
C ASP A 179 1.61 19.31 2.38
N LEU A 180 0.97 18.30 1.79
CA LEU A 180 1.08 17.97 0.37
C LEU A 180 -0.04 18.62 -0.42
N SER A 181 0.32 19.46 -1.39
CA SER A 181 -0.60 20.02 -2.38
C SER A 181 -0.18 19.62 -3.79
N PHE A 182 -1.10 19.66 -4.75
CA PHE A 182 -0.83 19.26 -6.11
C PHE A 182 -1.08 20.39 -7.10
N ASP A 183 -0.14 20.61 -8.00
CA ASP A 183 -0.40 21.37 -9.21
C ASP A 183 -1.05 20.41 -10.24
N VAL A 184 -2.33 20.61 -10.52
CA VAL A 184 -3.09 19.82 -11.52
C VAL A 184 -3.03 20.54 -12.85
N VAL A 185 -2.47 19.90 -13.88
CA VAL A 185 -2.20 20.49 -15.19
C VAL A 185 -2.95 19.77 -16.29
N GLY A 186 -3.34 20.47 -17.32
CA GLY A 186 -4.07 19.90 -18.46
C GLY A 186 -5.58 20.18 -18.43
N PRO A 187 -6.44 19.36 -19.07
CA PRO A 187 -6.06 18.11 -19.73
C PRO A 187 -5.25 18.35 -21.02
N VAL A 188 -4.21 17.53 -21.19
CA VAL A 188 -3.53 17.37 -22.49
C VAL A 188 -4.17 16.22 -23.27
N THR A 189 -4.03 16.20 -24.60
CA THR A 189 -4.53 15.10 -25.43
C THR A 189 -3.35 14.40 -26.08
N VAL A 190 -3.13 13.13 -25.73
CA VAL A 190 -2.08 12.30 -26.34
C VAL A 190 -2.49 11.79 -27.72
N ALA A 191 -1.51 11.46 -28.56
CA ALA A 191 -1.71 11.24 -29.98
C ALA A 191 -2.47 9.94 -30.32
N LYS A 192 -2.39 8.92 -29.48
CA LYS A 192 -2.95 7.60 -29.74
C LYS A 192 -4.28 7.38 -28.99
N PRO A 193 -5.10 6.40 -29.42
CA PRO A 193 -6.30 5.99 -28.71
C PRO A 193 -5.95 5.28 -27.38
N MET A 194 -6.91 5.24 -26.43
CA MET A 194 -6.72 4.59 -25.15
C MET A 194 -6.27 3.13 -25.30
N ALA A 195 -6.87 2.38 -26.22
CA ALA A 195 -6.54 0.97 -26.46
C ALA A 195 -5.09 0.72 -26.90
N TYR A 196 -4.39 1.73 -27.42
CA TYR A 196 -2.96 1.63 -27.70
C TYR A 196 -2.12 1.70 -26.44
N TYR A 197 -2.40 2.67 -25.55
CA TYR A 197 -1.66 2.83 -24.30
C TYR A 197 -1.98 1.75 -23.26
N GLY A 198 -3.20 1.19 -23.33
CA GLY A 198 -3.64 0.05 -22.52
C GLY A 198 -3.43 -1.30 -23.21
N GLU A 199 -2.71 -1.36 -24.36
CA GLU A 199 -2.30 -2.65 -24.92
C GLU A 199 -1.40 -3.36 -23.90
N ASN A 200 -1.78 -4.58 -23.54
CA ASN A 200 -1.05 -5.35 -22.55
C ASN A 200 -0.74 -6.77 -23.03
N ASN A 201 0.14 -7.42 -22.33
CA ASN A 201 0.39 -8.86 -22.39
C ASN A 201 0.38 -9.41 -20.95
N LEU A 202 0.70 -10.67 -20.76
CA LEU A 202 0.81 -11.28 -19.42
C LEU A 202 1.80 -10.57 -18.47
N MET A 203 2.56 -9.58 -18.97
CA MET A 203 3.59 -8.85 -18.24
C MET A 203 3.22 -7.38 -18.00
N GLY A 204 1.96 -7.02 -18.22
CA GLY A 204 1.41 -5.68 -18.02
C GLY A 204 1.35 -4.82 -19.28
N ASP A 205 1.05 -3.53 -19.08
CA ASP A 205 0.87 -2.55 -20.15
C ASP A 205 2.15 -2.31 -20.94
N LEU A 206 2.02 -2.33 -22.27
CA LEU A 206 3.14 -2.19 -23.19
C LEU A 206 3.52 -0.73 -23.50
N HIS A 207 2.68 0.26 -23.14
CA HIS A 207 2.86 1.65 -23.56
C HIS A 207 2.59 2.68 -22.44
N ALA A 208 2.61 2.27 -21.18
CA ALA A 208 2.37 3.16 -20.04
C ALA A 208 3.48 4.23 -19.88
N GLY A 209 4.74 3.87 -20.11
CA GLY A 209 5.85 4.82 -20.08
C GLY A 209 5.81 5.82 -21.23
N GLU A 210 5.39 5.38 -22.42
CA GLU A 210 5.18 6.27 -23.58
C GLU A 210 4.08 7.30 -23.27
N LEU A 211 2.95 6.88 -22.68
CA LEU A 211 1.88 7.77 -22.22
C LEU A 211 2.42 8.87 -21.31
N VAL A 212 3.14 8.48 -20.27
CA VAL A 212 3.67 9.43 -19.27
C VAL A 212 4.68 10.39 -19.91
N ALA A 213 5.59 9.87 -20.72
CA ALA A 213 6.59 10.70 -21.39
C ALA A 213 5.95 11.70 -22.37
N GLU A 214 4.89 11.31 -23.06
CA GLU A 214 4.13 12.19 -23.95
C GLU A 214 3.34 13.24 -23.17
N ALA A 215 2.63 12.85 -22.13
CA ALA A 215 1.89 13.76 -21.24
C ALA A 215 2.82 14.83 -20.63
N CYS A 216 3.99 14.44 -20.14
CA CYS A 216 5.00 15.37 -19.62
C CYS A 216 5.48 16.39 -20.68
N ARG A 217 5.72 15.94 -21.93
CA ARG A 217 6.12 16.86 -23.01
C ARG A 217 5.03 17.84 -23.39
N LEU A 218 3.78 17.37 -23.45
CA LEU A 218 2.64 18.23 -23.78
C LEU A 218 2.36 19.26 -22.67
N ALA A 219 2.65 18.94 -21.43
CA ALA A 219 2.50 19.85 -20.29
C ALA A 219 3.70 20.78 -20.06
N ALA A 220 4.84 20.57 -20.75
CA ALA A 220 6.13 21.19 -20.42
C ALA A 220 6.12 22.73 -20.41
N ASP A 221 5.34 23.36 -21.30
CA ASP A 221 5.23 24.83 -21.36
C ASP A 221 4.49 25.43 -20.15
N SER A 222 3.75 24.59 -19.40
CA SER A 222 2.94 25.00 -18.25
C SER A 222 3.52 24.55 -16.92
N VAL A 223 4.64 23.82 -16.91
CA VAL A 223 5.21 23.16 -15.72
C VAL A 223 6.66 23.56 -15.53
N ASN A 224 6.99 24.04 -14.34
CA ASN A 224 8.36 24.16 -13.87
C ASN A 224 8.73 22.88 -13.08
N PHE A 225 9.34 21.90 -13.73
CA PHE A 225 9.65 20.61 -13.12
C PHE A 225 10.56 20.70 -11.89
N ALA A 226 11.34 21.77 -11.72
CA ALA A 226 12.19 21.97 -10.55
C ALA A 226 11.39 22.19 -9.25
N ASP A 227 10.11 22.54 -9.33
CA ASP A 227 9.24 22.74 -8.14
C ASP A 227 8.89 21.41 -7.45
N TYR A 228 9.14 20.27 -8.12
CA TYR A 228 8.80 18.92 -7.66
C TYR A 228 10.03 18.06 -7.35
N ASP A 229 11.21 18.66 -7.31
CA ASP A 229 12.44 18.08 -6.79
C ASP A 229 12.55 18.44 -5.29
N TRP A 230 12.13 17.52 -4.42
CA TRP A 230 11.96 17.81 -3.00
C TRP A 230 13.27 17.78 -2.22
N ASP A 231 14.28 17.06 -2.69
CA ASP A 231 15.57 16.87 -2.04
C ASP A 231 16.76 17.53 -2.76
N GLY A 232 16.51 18.15 -3.92
CA GLY A 232 17.49 18.93 -4.67
C GLY A 232 18.50 18.09 -5.43
N ASP A 233 18.13 16.87 -5.82
CA ASP A 233 19.05 15.96 -6.52
C ASP A 233 19.00 16.07 -8.05
N GLY A 234 18.12 16.92 -8.58
CA GLY A 234 17.94 17.14 -10.01
C GLY A 234 16.95 16.16 -10.66
N GLU A 235 16.21 15.39 -9.86
CA GLU A 235 15.17 14.48 -10.30
C GLU A 235 13.83 14.88 -9.69
N VAL A 236 12.77 14.84 -10.49
CA VAL A 236 11.39 15.00 -9.99
C VAL A 236 11.04 13.79 -9.13
N ASP A 237 10.60 14.00 -7.88
CA ASP A 237 10.31 12.91 -6.94
C ASP A 237 9.23 11.96 -7.45
N GLN A 238 8.14 12.50 -8.02
CA GLN A 238 7.13 11.72 -8.74
C GLN A 238 6.30 12.61 -9.66
N VAL A 239 5.97 12.10 -10.85
CA VAL A 239 4.91 12.64 -11.71
C VAL A 239 3.71 11.70 -11.65
N VAL A 240 2.53 12.24 -11.44
CA VAL A 240 1.28 11.47 -11.54
C VAL A 240 0.55 11.83 -12.82
N VAL A 241 0.09 10.81 -13.55
CA VAL A 241 -0.80 10.99 -14.68
C VAL A 241 -2.17 10.40 -14.36
N ILE A 242 -3.19 11.26 -14.31
CA ILE A 242 -4.57 10.79 -14.28
C ILE A 242 -5.02 10.70 -15.75
N TYR A 243 -5.34 9.50 -16.21
CA TYR A 243 -5.80 9.29 -17.57
C TYR A 243 -7.33 9.21 -17.64
N ALA A 244 -7.90 9.64 -18.78
CA ALA A 244 -9.34 9.59 -19.02
C ALA A 244 -9.87 8.16 -19.08
N GLY A 245 -11.07 7.92 -18.57
CA GLY A 245 -11.73 6.62 -18.62
C GLY A 245 -11.42 5.72 -17.41
N TRP A 246 -11.67 4.42 -17.61
CA TRP A 246 -11.60 3.38 -16.56
C TRP A 246 -10.24 2.69 -16.52
N GLY A 247 -9.92 2.07 -15.38
CA GLY A 247 -8.70 1.30 -15.15
C GLY A 247 -8.96 -0.21 -15.07
N GLU A 248 -8.03 -1.01 -15.59
CA GLU A 248 -8.14 -2.46 -15.65
C GLU A 248 -8.25 -3.11 -14.27
N ALA A 249 -7.50 -2.62 -13.27
CA ALA A 249 -7.53 -3.14 -11.89
C ALA A 249 -8.93 -3.20 -11.27
N MET A 250 -9.86 -2.36 -11.73
CA MET A 250 -11.27 -2.34 -11.31
C MET A 250 -12.20 -3.09 -12.26
N GLY A 251 -11.67 -4.00 -13.09
CA GLY A 251 -12.43 -4.86 -13.98
C GLY A 251 -12.88 -4.23 -15.30
N ALA A 252 -12.26 -3.13 -15.71
CA ALA A 252 -12.42 -2.59 -17.06
C ALA A 252 -11.84 -3.56 -18.12
N PRO A 253 -12.06 -3.33 -19.44
CA PRO A 253 -11.51 -4.19 -20.49
C PRO A 253 -9.99 -4.28 -20.46
N GLU A 254 -9.46 -5.43 -20.89
CA GLU A 254 -8.01 -5.75 -20.92
C GLU A 254 -7.15 -4.75 -21.71
N ASN A 255 -7.74 -3.92 -22.57
CA ASN A 255 -7.07 -2.86 -23.30
C ASN A 255 -7.18 -1.49 -22.61
N THR A 256 -7.41 -1.46 -21.32
CA THR A 256 -7.30 -0.27 -20.48
C THR A 256 -6.06 -0.36 -19.60
N ILE A 257 -5.56 0.79 -19.14
CA ILE A 257 -4.31 0.84 -18.38
C ILE A 257 -4.55 0.38 -16.95
N TRP A 258 -3.63 -0.41 -16.40
CA TRP A 258 -3.61 -0.76 -14.98
C TRP A 258 -3.00 0.40 -14.18
N PRO A 259 -3.68 0.96 -13.15
CA PRO A 259 -3.10 1.94 -12.24
C PRO A 259 -1.85 1.37 -11.56
N LYS A 260 -0.74 2.13 -11.57
CA LYS A 260 0.54 1.67 -11.04
C LYS A 260 1.51 2.81 -10.76
N GLU A 261 2.48 2.56 -9.88
CA GLU A 261 3.73 3.31 -9.76
C GLU A 261 4.85 2.58 -10.50
N TRP A 262 5.67 3.32 -11.27
CA TRP A 262 6.75 2.76 -12.05
C TRP A 262 7.86 3.77 -12.36
N THR A 263 8.82 3.34 -13.19
CA THR A 263 9.85 4.23 -13.73
C THR A 263 9.91 4.19 -15.25
N LEU A 264 10.18 5.33 -15.88
CA LEU A 264 10.38 5.42 -17.33
C LEU A 264 11.56 4.58 -17.80
N THR A 265 12.60 4.44 -16.98
CA THR A 265 13.79 3.63 -17.29
C THR A 265 13.44 2.16 -17.48
N TYR A 266 12.53 1.62 -16.69
CA TYR A 266 12.15 0.20 -16.75
C TYR A 266 10.86 -0.08 -17.50
N SER A 267 10.14 0.97 -17.93
CA SER A 267 8.98 0.85 -18.80
C SER A 267 9.39 0.63 -20.27
N ASP A 268 8.41 0.54 -21.15
CA ASP A 268 8.54 0.56 -22.61
C ASP A 268 9.34 1.76 -23.13
N TYR A 269 9.30 2.88 -22.43
CA TYR A 269 10.07 4.09 -22.80
C TYR A 269 11.59 3.90 -22.64
N GLY A 270 12.06 3.03 -21.74
CA GLY A 270 13.41 2.50 -21.63
C GLY A 270 14.49 3.47 -21.18
N ARG A 271 14.16 4.68 -20.72
CA ARG A 271 15.10 5.70 -20.27
C ARG A 271 14.41 6.81 -19.48
N PRO A 272 15.11 7.58 -18.64
CA PRO A 272 14.55 8.79 -18.05
C PRO A 272 14.21 9.83 -19.14
N LEU A 273 13.23 10.68 -18.86
CA LEU A 273 12.93 11.87 -19.64
C LEU A 273 13.62 13.08 -18.99
N THR A 274 14.11 14.03 -19.80
CA THR A 274 14.67 15.30 -19.28
C THR A 274 13.88 16.46 -19.86
N LEU A 275 13.28 17.28 -19.00
CA LEU A 275 12.53 18.49 -19.34
C LEU A 275 12.92 19.63 -18.38
N GLY A 276 13.12 20.83 -18.91
CA GLY A 276 13.51 21.99 -18.09
C GLY A 276 14.81 21.80 -17.29
N GLY A 277 15.68 20.87 -17.69
CA GLY A 277 16.90 20.51 -16.98
C GLY A 277 16.70 19.48 -15.85
N MET A 278 15.46 19.09 -15.56
CA MET A 278 15.12 18.10 -14.53
C MET A 278 14.98 16.71 -15.16
N LYS A 279 15.48 15.69 -14.43
CA LYS A 279 15.25 14.29 -14.77
C LYS A 279 13.88 13.85 -14.26
N ILE A 280 13.11 13.16 -15.11
CA ILE A 280 11.83 12.55 -14.78
C ILE A 280 11.99 11.06 -15.03
N ASP A 281 11.83 10.25 -14.01
CA ASP A 281 11.95 8.79 -14.10
C ASP A 281 10.79 8.10 -13.38
N ARG A 282 10.53 8.45 -12.12
CA ARG A 282 9.45 7.90 -11.32
C ARG A 282 8.10 8.51 -11.71
N PHE A 283 7.11 7.65 -11.91
CA PHE A 283 5.76 8.08 -12.21
C PHE A 283 4.71 7.18 -11.57
N ALA A 284 3.51 7.72 -11.40
CA ALA A 284 2.31 6.94 -11.15
C ALA A 284 1.26 7.22 -12.22
N VAL A 285 0.45 6.23 -12.54
CA VAL A 285 -0.74 6.40 -13.40
C VAL A 285 -1.98 5.92 -12.66
N THR A 286 -3.08 6.64 -12.80
CA THR A 286 -4.39 6.25 -12.24
C THR A 286 -5.52 6.71 -13.14
N CYS A 287 -6.71 6.09 -13.01
CA CYS A 287 -7.84 6.34 -13.88
C CYS A 287 -8.77 7.43 -13.37
N GLU A 288 -9.44 8.13 -14.29
CA GLU A 288 -10.49 9.09 -13.96
C GLU A 288 -11.75 8.43 -13.42
N LEU A 289 -12.16 7.29 -14.02
CA LEU A 289 -13.46 6.67 -13.77
C LEU A 289 -13.36 5.42 -12.91
N TYR A 290 -14.27 5.36 -11.92
CA TYR A 290 -14.40 4.24 -11.00
C TYR A 290 -15.12 3.04 -11.63
N GLY A 291 -14.61 1.85 -11.37
CA GLY A 291 -15.21 0.58 -11.79
C GLY A 291 -15.10 0.33 -13.30
N ASN A 292 -16.20 -0.05 -13.93
CA ASN A 292 -16.28 -0.31 -15.36
C ASN A 292 -17.68 0.00 -15.92
N GLU A 293 -17.78 0.13 -17.24
CA GLU A 293 -19.00 0.54 -17.92
C GLU A 293 -20.18 -0.43 -17.70
N GLU A 294 -19.91 -1.73 -17.64
CA GLU A 294 -20.95 -2.76 -17.46
C GLU A 294 -21.56 -2.73 -16.06
N ALA A 295 -20.71 -2.59 -15.03
CA ALA A 295 -21.14 -2.59 -13.63
C ALA A 295 -22.07 -1.40 -13.33
N PHE A 296 -21.82 -0.26 -13.95
CA PHE A 296 -22.57 0.98 -13.73
C PHE A 296 -23.60 1.31 -14.82
N LYS A 297 -23.85 0.39 -15.76
CA LYS A 297 -24.86 0.54 -16.81
C LYS A 297 -24.74 1.86 -17.61
N GLY A 298 -23.51 2.27 -17.86
CA GLY A 298 -23.17 3.51 -18.57
C GLY A 298 -23.15 4.77 -17.71
N GLU A 299 -23.45 4.70 -16.41
CA GLU A 299 -23.18 5.82 -15.49
C GLU A 299 -21.69 5.97 -15.28
N ARG A 300 -21.22 7.22 -15.21
CA ARG A 300 -19.79 7.53 -15.02
C ARG A 300 -19.57 8.13 -13.64
N TRP A 301 -18.83 7.42 -12.83
CA TRP A 301 -18.46 7.83 -11.48
C TRP A 301 -16.99 8.17 -11.45
N ILE A 302 -16.64 9.28 -10.82
CA ILE A 302 -15.23 9.66 -10.65
C ILE A 302 -14.57 8.68 -9.69
N THR A 303 -13.33 8.29 -9.95
CA THR A 303 -12.52 7.52 -9.00
C THR A 303 -12.25 8.35 -7.75
N GLY A 304 -12.42 7.77 -6.56
CA GLY A 304 -12.07 8.41 -5.30
C GLY A 304 -10.55 8.53 -5.09
N PRO A 305 -10.12 9.11 -3.96
CA PRO A 305 -8.70 9.35 -3.70
C PRO A 305 -7.88 8.06 -3.44
N GLY A 306 -8.53 6.92 -3.16
CA GLY A 306 -7.86 5.69 -2.74
C GLY A 306 -6.74 5.23 -3.67
N PRO A 307 -7.00 4.98 -4.97
CA PRO A 307 -5.97 4.58 -5.92
C PRO A 307 -4.82 5.57 -6.00
N MET A 308 -5.13 6.86 -6.07
CA MET A 308 -4.12 7.92 -6.10
C MET A 308 -3.25 7.92 -4.83
N CYS A 309 -3.86 7.75 -3.66
CA CYS A 309 -3.13 7.71 -2.39
C CYS A 309 -2.24 6.48 -2.30
N HIS A 310 -2.71 5.31 -2.74
CA HIS A 310 -1.93 4.07 -2.80
C HIS A 310 -0.68 4.25 -3.67
N GLU A 311 -0.85 4.64 -4.94
CA GLU A 311 0.28 4.82 -5.85
C GLU A 311 1.27 5.89 -5.36
N PHE A 312 0.75 6.95 -4.72
CA PHE A 312 1.61 7.98 -4.15
C PHE A 312 2.39 7.51 -2.91
N CYS A 313 1.84 6.58 -2.12
CA CYS A 313 2.54 5.99 -0.98
C CYS A 313 3.79 5.23 -1.39
N HIS A 314 3.83 4.67 -2.60
CA HIS A 314 5.04 4.08 -3.15
C HIS A 314 6.17 5.10 -3.33
N CYS A 315 5.85 6.34 -3.69
CA CYS A 315 6.81 7.45 -3.71
C CYS A 315 7.40 7.74 -2.31
N LEU A 316 6.59 7.58 -1.25
CA LEU A 316 7.03 7.71 0.13
C LEU A 316 7.86 6.51 0.63
N GLY A 317 7.94 5.46 -0.16
CA GLY A 317 8.76 4.28 0.11
C GLY A 317 8.05 3.09 0.70
N LEU A 318 6.72 3.08 0.73
CA LEU A 318 5.94 1.95 1.20
C LEU A 318 5.83 0.88 0.10
N PRO A 319 6.05 -0.40 0.40
CA PRO A 319 5.74 -1.51 -0.51
C PRO A 319 4.27 -1.91 -0.38
N ASP A 320 3.81 -2.78 -1.26
CA ASP A 320 2.54 -3.46 -1.11
C ASP A 320 2.53 -4.42 0.07
N PHE A 321 1.40 -4.47 0.79
CA PHE A 321 1.18 -5.37 1.92
C PHE A 321 0.15 -6.46 1.62
N TYR A 322 -0.22 -6.66 0.36
CA TYR A 322 -0.90 -7.87 -0.10
C TYR A 322 0.10 -8.91 -0.65
N ASP A 323 -0.35 -10.14 -0.90
CA ASP A 323 0.43 -11.14 -1.62
C ASP A 323 0.50 -10.75 -3.10
N THR A 324 1.61 -10.13 -3.50
CA THR A 324 1.80 -9.66 -4.88
C THR A 324 1.96 -10.80 -5.89
N LEU A 325 2.09 -12.07 -5.48
CA LEU A 325 2.18 -13.21 -6.41
C LEU A 325 0.82 -13.65 -6.95
N ASN A 326 -0.18 -13.78 -6.09
CA ASN A 326 -1.47 -14.37 -6.46
C ASN A 326 -2.65 -13.94 -5.58
N ASP A 327 -2.43 -13.02 -4.65
CA ASP A 327 -3.46 -12.48 -3.76
C ASP A 327 -4.25 -13.57 -2.99
N ASP A 328 -3.52 -14.61 -2.55
CA ASP A 328 -4.11 -15.79 -1.90
C ASP A 328 -3.99 -15.80 -0.37
N HIS A 329 -3.08 -14.98 0.18
CA HIS A 329 -2.80 -14.96 1.61
C HIS A 329 -3.55 -13.85 2.31
N PHE A 330 -4.03 -14.13 3.52
CA PHE A 330 -4.57 -13.10 4.40
C PHE A 330 -3.43 -12.24 4.95
N CYS A 331 -3.49 -10.94 4.71
CA CYS A 331 -2.45 -9.97 5.02
C CYS A 331 -2.98 -8.80 5.83
N MET A 332 -3.03 -7.60 5.24
CA MET A 332 -3.53 -6.37 5.86
C MET A 332 -4.96 -6.03 5.44
N GLU A 333 -5.40 -6.57 4.29
CA GLU A 333 -6.76 -6.50 3.76
C GLU A 333 -7.28 -5.04 3.65
N ASP A 334 -8.54 -4.83 3.94
CA ASP A 334 -9.19 -3.50 3.89
C ASP A 334 -8.73 -2.55 5.03
N TRP A 335 -7.77 -2.96 5.88
CA TRP A 335 -7.26 -2.16 6.99
C TRP A 335 -6.06 -1.29 6.64
N ASP A 336 -5.48 -1.45 5.46
CA ASP A 336 -4.24 -0.79 5.05
C ASP A 336 -4.35 -0.23 3.63
N ILE A 337 -3.83 0.99 3.41
CA ILE A 337 -3.84 1.64 2.09
C ILE A 337 -2.99 0.88 1.07
N MET A 338 -1.93 0.19 1.52
CA MET A 338 -1.03 -0.58 0.67
C MET A 338 -1.51 -2.02 0.45
N ASP A 339 -2.78 -2.29 0.78
CA ASP A 339 -3.54 -3.49 0.47
C ASP A 339 -4.93 -3.06 -0.06
N ALA A 340 -5.96 -3.86 0.09
CA ALA A 340 -7.31 -3.59 -0.41
C ALA A 340 -7.99 -2.36 0.22
N GLY A 341 -7.45 -1.80 1.30
CA GLY A 341 -7.97 -0.59 1.95
C GLY A 341 -8.04 0.65 1.06
N CYS A 342 -7.32 0.67 -0.07
CA CYS A 342 -7.46 1.70 -1.11
C CYS A 342 -8.84 1.70 -1.78
N TYR A 343 -9.58 0.58 -1.72
CA TYR A 343 -10.90 0.41 -2.31
C TYR A 343 -12.06 0.68 -1.35
N ASN A 344 -11.80 0.98 -0.09
CA ASN A 344 -12.86 1.23 0.90
C ASN A 344 -13.86 2.28 0.43
N LEU A 345 -15.15 2.01 0.69
CA LEU A 345 -16.28 2.81 0.18
C LEU A 345 -16.20 3.04 -1.34
N GLY A 346 -15.72 2.08 -2.13
CA GLY A 346 -15.57 2.25 -3.57
C GLY A 346 -14.53 3.33 -3.92
N THR A 347 -13.39 3.31 -3.25
CA THR A 347 -12.25 4.23 -3.37
C THR A 347 -12.41 5.61 -2.70
N TYR A 348 -13.60 5.95 -2.18
CA TYR A 348 -13.90 7.30 -1.68
C TYR A 348 -13.44 7.55 -0.24
N CYS A 349 -13.17 6.50 0.53
CA CYS A 349 -12.68 6.57 1.91
C CYS A 349 -11.60 5.50 2.14
N PRO A 350 -10.41 5.64 1.53
CA PRO A 350 -9.33 4.68 1.74
C PRO A 350 -8.99 4.55 3.23
N ALA A 351 -8.46 3.39 3.64
CA ALA A 351 -8.01 3.16 5.01
C ALA A 351 -6.98 4.20 5.44
N GLY A 352 -7.10 4.74 6.64
CA GLY A 352 -6.08 5.63 7.21
C GLY A 352 -4.76 4.88 7.44
N PHE A 353 -3.64 5.60 7.45
CA PHE A 353 -2.32 5.02 7.69
C PHE A 353 -2.28 4.23 8.99
N THR A 354 -1.66 3.05 8.93
CA THR A 354 -1.32 2.24 10.10
C THR A 354 -0.19 2.89 10.91
N GLY A 355 -0.01 2.44 12.13
CA GLY A 355 1.14 2.85 12.96
C GLY A 355 2.47 2.53 12.30
N TYR A 356 2.56 1.41 11.57
CA TYR A 356 3.74 1.04 10.79
C TYR A 356 4.09 2.07 9.73
N GLU A 357 3.12 2.46 8.91
CA GLU A 357 3.31 3.42 7.82
C GLU A 357 3.70 4.81 8.35
N LYS A 358 3.01 5.28 9.41
CA LYS A 358 3.36 6.53 10.10
C LYS A 358 4.80 6.51 10.64
N TRP A 359 5.25 5.36 11.15
CA TRP A 359 6.60 5.18 11.67
C TRP A 359 7.65 5.19 10.55
N VAL A 360 7.43 4.44 9.48
CA VAL A 360 8.35 4.38 8.33
C VAL A 360 8.49 5.75 7.65
N CYS A 361 7.38 6.49 7.52
CA CYS A 361 7.40 7.87 7.00
C CYS A 361 8.01 8.89 7.98
N GLY A 362 8.36 8.49 9.21
CA GLY A 362 8.92 9.38 10.23
C GLY A 362 7.91 10.39 10.80
N TRP A 363 6.62 10.12 10.62
CA TRP A 363 5.57 11.01 11.10
C TRP A 363 5.18 10.75 12.55
N GLN A 364 5.34 9.51 13.01
CA GLN A 364 5.07 9.15 14.40
C GLN A 364 5.96 8.00 14.84
N GLU A 365 6.52 8.10 16.07
CA GLU A 365 7.32 7.03 16.66
C GLU A 365 6.45 6.15 17.54
N PRO A 366 6.66 4.82 17.55
CA PRO A 366 5.96 3.92 18.45
C PRO A 366 6.40 4.07 19.90
N ILE A 367 5.53 3.72 20.83
CA ILE A 367 5.90 3.50 22.22
C ILE A 367 6.27 2.04 22.41
N GLU A 368 7.53 1.75 22.76
CA GLU A 368 7.97 0.40 23.00
C GLU A 368 7.54 -0.11 24.38
N LEU A 369 6.87 -1.25 24.41
CA LEU A 369 6.50 -1.94 25.64
C LEU A 369 7.58 -2.97 26.02
N THR A 370 8.35 -2.70 27.08
CA THR A 370 9.47 -3.53 27.54
C THR A 370 9.26 -4.17 28.91
N ALA A 371 8.30 -3.67 29.69
CA ALA A 371 8.00 -4.11 31.05
C ALA A 371 6.48 -4.14 31.28
N PRO A 372 5.98 -4.89 32.28
CA PRO A 372 4.56 -4.90 32.62
C PRO A 372 3.97 -3.50 32.73
N ALA A 373 2.84 -3.28 32.08
CA ALA A 373 2.19 -1.97 32.01
C ALA A 373 0.67 -2.10 31.89
N ASN A 374 -0.07 -1.13 32.45
CA ASN A 374 -1.47 -0.89 32.16
C ASN A 374 -1.55 0.26 31.16
N VAL A 375 -1.96 -0.01 29.95
CA VAL A 375 -2.21 1.02 28.94
C VAL A 375 -3.68 1.41 29.01
N ALA A 376 -3.97 2.70 29.12
CA ALA A 376 -5.34 3.21 29.20
C ALA A 376 -5.49 4.53 28.45
N GLY A 377 -6.70 4.79 27.93
CA GLY A 377 -7.03 6.04 27.27
C GLY A 377 -6.35 6.22 25.91
N MET A 378 -6.05 5.11 25.23
CA MET A 378 -5.44 5.10 23.90
C MET A 378 -6.44 5.61 22.86
N LYS A 379 -6.21 6.80 22.33
CA LYS A 379 -7.05 7.43 21.30
C LYS A 379 -6.98 6.67 19.97
N ALA A 380 -7.95 6.93 19.10
CA ALA A 380 -7.88 6.46 17.73
C ALA A 380 -6.63 6.99 17.02
N LEU A 381 -5.99 6.14 16.22
CA LEU A 381 -4.77 6.50 15.47
C LEU A 381 -5.03 7.66 14.50
N SER A 382 -6.20 7.69 13.85
CA SER A 382 -6.66 8.78 12.98
C SER A 382 -6.85 10.14 13.69
N GLU A 383 -6.98 10.13 15.03
CA GLU A 383 -7.04 11.34 15.85
C GLU A 383 -5.68 11.68 16.50
N GLY A 384 -4.58 11.16 15.96
CA GLY A 384 -3.23 11.35 16.49
C GLY A 384 -2.97 10.55 17.78
N GLY A 385 -3.70 9.44 17.98
CA GLY A 385 -3.47 8.49 19.06
C GLY A 385 -2.10 7.82 18.98
N ASP A 386 -1.56 7.43 20.13
CA ASP A 386 -0.33 6.65 20.19
C ASP A 386 -0.55 5.23 19.70
N PHE A 387 0.53 4.60 19.23
CA PHE A 387 0.58 3.17 18.95
C PHE A 387 1.80 2.54 19.62
N TYR A 388 1.72 1.24 19.88
CA TYR A 388 2.70 0.54 20.67
C TYR A 388 3.40 -0.55 19.87
N VAL A 389 4.67 -0.81 20.20
CA VAL A 389 5.44 -1.92 19.62
C VAL A 389 5.89 -2.89 20.69
N VAL A 390 5.73 -4.20 20.42
CA VAL A 390 6.14 -5.30 21.27
C VAL A 390 7.09 -6.20 20.50
N TYR A 391 8.38 -6.11 20.75
CA TYR A 391 9.37 -6.93 20.05
C TYR A 391 9.40 -8.38 20.56
N ASN A 392 9.58 -9.32 19.65
CA ASN A 392 9.99 -10.67 19.99
C ASN A 392 11.43 -10.64 20.55
N ASP A 393 11.62 -11.17 21.77
CA ASP A 393 12.94 -11.34 22.38
C ASP A 393 13.65 -12.53 21.71
N GLN A 394 14.05 -12.38 20.45
CA GLN A 394 14.59 -13.44 19.63
C GLN A 394 15.89 -14.01 20.20
N TYR A 395 16.05 -15.34 20.12
CA TYR A 395 17.31 -16.01 20.46
C TYR A 395 18.49 -15.46 19.64
N SER A 396 18.26 -15.10 18.38
CA SER A 396 19.21 -14.46 17.49
C SER A 396 19.61 -13.03 17.90
N LYS A 397 18.91 -12.44 18.88
CA LYS A 397 19.03 -11.02 19.30
C LYS A 397 18.70 -10.00 18.21
N LYS A 398 18.13 -10.42 17.07
CA LYS A 398 17.59 -9.51 16.07
C LYS A 398 16.31 -8.85 16.61
N ARG A 399 16.01 -7.66 16.09
CA ARG A 399 14.80 -6.89 16.45
C ARG A 399 13.94 -6.62 15.22
N ASN A 400 13.80 -7.61 14.38
CA ASN A 400 13.09 -7.52 13.12
C ASN A 400 11.73 -8.24 13.13
N GLU A 401 11.27 -8.74 14.29
CA GLU A 401 9.96 -9.33 14.46
C GLU A 401 9.29 -8.76 15.70
N TYR A 402 8.07 -8.24 15.53
CA TYR A 402 7.34 -7.51 16.54
C TYR A 402 5.85 -7.45 16.25
N TYR A 403 5.06 -7.08 17.25
CA TYR A 403 3.67 -6.69 17.11
C TYR A 403 3.53 -5.18 17.17
N ILE A 404 2.57 -4.65 16.40
CA ILE A 404 2.09 -3.27 16.50
C ILE A 404 0.67 -3.32 17.04
N LEU A 405 0.37 -2.46 18.01
CA LEU A 405 -0.93 -2.32 18.62
C LEU A 405 -1.43 -0.90 18.40
N GLU A 406 -2.57 -0.74 17.75
CA GLU A 406 -3.14 0.56 17.39
C GLU A 406 -4.65 0.56 17.56
N ASN A 407 -5.21 1.68 18.03
CA ASN A 407 -6.66 1.82 18.18
C ASN A 407 -7.26 2.38 16.89
N ARG A 408 -8.04 1.54 16.18
CA ARG A 408 -8.77 1.93 14.96
C ARG A 408 -10.22 2.18 15.31
N GLN A 409 -10.74 3.33 14.92
CA GLN A 409 -12.12 3.71 15.19
C GLN A 409 -12.74 4.35 13.95
N TRP A 410 -14.06 4.30 13.80
CA TRP A 410 -14.78 4.92 12.68
C TRP A 410 -14.70 6.44 12.73
N LYS A 411 -13.51 6.99 12.48
CA LYS A 411 -13.19 8.41 12.48
C LYS A 411 -12.20 8.72 11.37
N GLY A 412 -12.30 9.93 10.79
CA GLY A 412 -11.44 10.32 9.69
C GLY A 412 -11.56 9.35 8.53
N PHE A 413 -10.44 8.96 7.95
CA PHE A 413 -10.40 7.98 6.86
C PHE A 413 -10.65 6.53 7.32
N ASP A 414 -10.68 6.25 8.62
CA ASP A 414 -11.10 4.94 9.15
C ASP A 414 -12.63 4.78 9.28
N THR A 415 -13.42 5.78 8.88
CA THR A 415 -14.89 5.79 9.07
C THR A 415 -15.58 4.59 8.42
N TRP A 416 -15.01 4.01 7.37
CA TRP A 416 -15.58 2.91 6.61
C TRP A 416 -14.82 1.60 6.73
N LEU A 417 -13.96 1.45 7.74
CA LEU A 417 -13.40 0.14 8.09
C LEU A 417 -14.52 -0.82 8.53
N TYR A 418 -14.37 -2.09 8.24
CA TYR A 418 -15.37 -3.12 8.57
C TYR A 418 -15.56 -3.32 10.07
N GLY A 419 -14.54 -3.01 10.89
CA GLY A 419 -14.57 -3.12 12.33
C GLY A 419 -13.91 -1.94 13.03
N ARG A 420 -13.90 -1.97 14.35
CA ARG A 420 -13.24 -0.96 15.20
C ARG A 420 -12.80 -1.56 16.52
N GLY A 421 -11.65 -1.17 17.01
CA GLY A 421 -11.06 -1.67 18.26
C GLY A 421 -9.55 -1.58 18.23
N LEU A 422 -8.90 -2.35 19.07
CA LEU A 422 -7.46 -2.52 19.06
C LEU A 422 -7.07 -3.47 17.92
N LEU A 423 -6.43 -2.97 16.89
CA LEU A 423 -5.84 -3.78 15.82
C LEU A 423 -4.44 -4.23 16.27
N ILE A 424 -4.13 -5.50 16.06
CA ILE A 424 -2.80 -6.06 16.35
C ILE A 424 -2.23 -6.61 15.05
N THR A 425 -1.10 -6.05 14.63
CA THR A 425 -0.40 -6.47 13.42
C THR A 425 0.90 -7.17 13.80
N HIS A 426 1.18 -8.30 13.19
CA HIS A 426 2.46 -9.00 13.26
C HIS A 426 3.36 -8.55 12.13
N VAL A 427 4.55 -8.07 12.45
CA VAL A 427 5.59 -7.69 11.48
C VAL A 427 6.81 -8.59 11.66
N ASN A 428 7.23 -9.24 10.58
CA ASN A 428 8.47 -10.01 10.48
C ASN A 428 9.32 -9.40 9.36
N TYR A 429 9.98 -8.28 9.68
CA TYR A 429 10.70 -7.45 8.73
C TYR A 429 11.91 -8.15 8.12
N LYS A 430 11.96 -8.16 6.80
CA LYS A 430 13.12 -8.61 6.03
C LYS A 430 13.37 -7.63 4.88
N GLU A 431 14.48 -6.91 4.96
CA GLU A 431 14.82 -5.81 4.04
C GLU A 431 14.71 -6.20 2.56
N SER A 432 15.12 -7.43 2.20
CA SER A 432 15.00 -7.90 0.82
C SER A 432 13.56 -7.98 0.35
N ASP A 433 12.62 -8.41 1.22
CA ASP A 433 11.23 -8.59 0.84
C ASP A 433 10.52 -7.23 0.69
N TRP A 434 10.86 -6.27 1.55
CA TRP A 434 10.42 -4.87 1.41
C TRP A 434 10.97 -4.20 0.15
N ASN A 435 12.27 -4.41 -0.13
CA ASN A 435 12.91 -3.83 -1.32
C ASN A 435 12.43 -4.46 -2.63
N ASN A 436 11.97 -5.70 -2.60
CA ASN A 436 11.51 -6.44 -3.78
C ASN A 436 9.98 -6.47 -3.92
N ASN A 437 9.26 -5.66 -3.13
CA ASN A 437 7.79 -5.66 -3.13
C ASN A 437 7.18 -7.07 -2.97
N SER A 438 7.76 -7.88 -2.09
CA SER A 438 7.38 -9.28 -1.87
C SER A 438 7.14 -9.59 -0.39
N VAL A 439 6.62 -8.59 0.34
CA VAL A 439 6.48 -8.60 1.81
C VAL A 439 5.69 -9.83 2.27
N ASN A 440 4.59 -10.11 1.61
CA ASN A 440 3.65 -11.15 2.01
C ASN A 440 3.58 -12.35 1.05
N ASN A 441 4.58 -12.54 0.17
CA ASN A 441 4.57 -13.60 -0.85
C ASN A 441 4.89 -15.01 -0.31
N THR A 442 5.08 -15.18 0.99
CA THR A 442 5.41 -16.49 1.58
C THR A 442 4.33 -16.91 2.57
N ALA A 443 3.47 -17.84 2.15
CA ALA A 443 2.39 -18.39 2.97
C ALA A 443 2.88 -18.91 4.33
N GLY A 444 2.23 -18.47 5.41
CA GLY A 444 2.56 -18.85 6.79
C GLY A 444 3.87 -18.25 7.30
N LYS A 445 4.43 -17.24 6.58
CA LYS A 445 5.57 -16.41 7.00
C LYS A 445 5.43 -15.00 6.45
N GLU A 446 4.24 -14.49 6.47
CA GLU A 446 3.91 -13.14 6.02
C GLU A 446 4.82 -12.11 6.72
N GLY A 447 5.31 -11.13 5.95
CA GLY A 447 6.16 -10.07 6.50
C GLY A 447 5.38 -9.07 7.35
N MET A 448 4.10 -8.83 7.00
CA MET A 448 3.18 -7.95 7.73
C MET A 448 1.74 -8.43 7.56
N ALA A 449 1.10 -8.84 8.66
CA ALA A 449 -0.27 -9.32 8.63
C ALA A 449 -1.01 -9.07 9.93
N ILE A 450 -2.32 -8.92 9.88
CA ILE A 450 -3.19 -8.77 11.04
C ILE A 450 -3.25 -10.09 11.82
N ILE A 451 -3.32 -10.01 13.14
CA ILE A 451 -3.70 -11.11 14.03
C ILE A 451 -5.18 -10.95 14.35
N PRO A 452 -6.10 -11.60 13.62
CA PRO A 452 -7.52 -11.34 13.72
C PRO A 452 -8.11 -11.89 15.02
N ALA A 453 -8.82 -11.03 15.79
CA ALA A 453 -9.40 -11.42 17.07
C ALA A 453 -10.41 -12.57 16.97
N ASN A 454 -11.09 -12.71 15.84
CA ASN A 454 -12.01 -13.81 15.54
C ASN A 454 -11.30 -15.10 15.08
N ASN A 455 -9.96 -15.08 14.91
CA ASN A 455 -9.15 -16.19 14.40
C ASN A 455 -9.57 -16.67 12.99
N LEU A 456 -10.15 -15.78 12.17
CA LEU A 456 -10.53 -16.06 10.79
C LEU A 456 -9.55 -15.34 9.84
N TYR A 457 -8.64 -16.08 9.26
CA TYR A 457 -7.65 -15.59 8.30
C TYR A 457 -8.26 -15.64 6.89
N THR A 458 -9.10 -14.65 6.58
CA THR A 458 -9.83 -14.57 5.32
C THR A 458 -10.21 -13.13 4.99
N TYR A 459 -10.18 -12.79 3.72
CA TYR A 459 -10.57 -11.48 3.16
C TYR A 459 -12.08 -11.32 2.94
N LYS A 460 -12.92 -12.14 3.57
CA LYS A 460 -14.38 -11.98 3.45
C LYS A 460 -14.85 -10.83 4.34
N ASP A 461 -15.49 -9.85 3.75
CA ASP A 461 -16.07 -8.66 4.42
C ASP A 461 -16.77 -9.01 5.76
N SER A 462 -17.50 -10.13 5.78
CA SER A 462 -18.20 -10.59 6.98
C SER A 462 -17.29 -11.03 8.13
N ALA A 463 -16.04 -11.35 7.85
CA ALA A 463 -15.06 -11.75 8.86
C ALA A 463 -14.23 -10.57 9.35
N GLU A 464 -14.01 -9.56 8.54
CA GLU A 464 -13.14 -8.43 8.86
C GLU A 464 -13.61 -7.59 10.04
N ALA A 465 -14.91 -7.51 10.27
CA ALA A 465 -15.45 -6.87 11.46
C ALA A 465 -14.92 -7.46 12.79
N GLY A 466 -14.44 -8.70 12.75
CA GLY A 466 -13.86 -9.40 13.90
C GLY A 466 -12.33 -9.38 13.95
N ASN A 467 -11.64 -8.59 13.14
CA ASN A 467 -10.19 -8.51 13.16
C ASN A 467 -9.65 -7.75 14.38
N THR A 468 -10.40 -6.78 14.90
CA THR A 468 -10.01 -5.98 16.07
C THR A 468 -10.42 -6.59 17.39
N TYR A 469 -9.62 -6.34 18.43
CA TYR A 469 -9.92 -6.70 19.81
C TYR A 469 -10.64 -5.56 20.57
N PRO A 470 -11.54 -5.88 21.55
CA PRO A 470 -12.06 -7.22 21.82
C PRO A 470 -13.09 -7.64 20.74
N TYR A 471 -13.17 -8.94 20.49
CA TYR A 471 -14.19 -9.51 19.63
C TYR A 471 -14.95 -10.61 20.36
N LEU A 472 -16.24 -10.45 20.57
CA LEU A 472 -17.07 -11.30 21.45
C LEU A 472 -16.38 -11.43 22.83
N ASP A 473 -16.11 -12.66 23.28
CA ASP A 473 -15.43 -12.92 24.55
C ASP A 473 -13.88 -12.94 24.44
N ASN A 474 -13.33 -12.65 23.25
CA ASN A 474 -11.88 -12.61 23.06
C ASN A 474 -11.33 -11.20 23.27
N ASP A 475 -10.81 -10.96 24.45
CA ASP A 475 -10.18 -9.72 24.90
C ASP A 475 -8.67 -9.84 25.12
N SER A 476 -8.04 -10.89 24.56
CA SER A 476 -6.66 -11.22 24.93
C SER A 476 -5.88 -11.86 23.77
N LEU A 477 -4.60 -11.52 23.66
CA LEU A 477 -3.62 -12.20 22.83
C LEU A 477 -2.48 -12.74 23.70
N THR A 478 -2.45 -14.05 23.91
CA THR A 478 -1.49 -14.75 24.77
C THR A 478 -0.90 -15.96 24.04
N ASN A 479 0.05 -16.65 24.67
CA ASN A 479 0.61 -17.88 24.07
C ASN A 479 -0.42 -19.00 23.89
N THR A 480 -1.55 -18.94 24.58
CA THR A 480 -2.57 -20.01 24.64
C THR A 480 -3.97 -19.53 24.26
N SER A 481 -4.16 -18.26 23.96
CA SER A 481 -5.42 -17.75 23.42
C SER A 481 -5.68 -18.26 21.99
N THR A 482 -6.86 -18.00 21.48
CA THR A 482 -7.23 -18.29 20.08
C THR A 482 -7.72 -16.97 19.44
N PRO A 483 -6.88 -16.35 18.55
CA PRO A 483 -5.55 -16.80 18.10
C PRO A 483 -4.49 -16.74 19.20
N ALA A 484 -3.41 -17.53 19.04
CA ALA A 484 -2.26 -17.48 19.93
C ALA A 484 -1.23 -16.45 19.46
N ALA A 485 -0.48 -15.87 20.42
CA ALA A 485 0.60 -14.91 20.14
C ALA A 485 1.82 -15.60 19.51
N LYS A 486 1.70 -16.05 18.26
CA LYS A 486 2.74 -16.75 17.51
C LYS A 486 3.76 -15.79 16.90
N VAL A 487 5.01 -16.26 16.82
CA VAL A 487 6.11 -15.61 16.10
C VAL A 487 6.84 -16.64 15.23
N TYR A 488 7.47 -16.21 14.17
CA TYR A 488 8.19 -17.09 13.25
C TYR A 488 9.60 -17.40 13.72
N ASN A 489 10.27 -16.44 14.35
CA ASN A 489 11.60 -16.60 14.89
C ASN A 489 11.52 -17.02 16.36
N VAL A 490 12.27 -18.08 16.72
CA VAL A 490 12.29 -18.56 18.10
C VAL A 490 12.74 -17.46 19.06
N ASN A 491 12.02 -17.32 20.17
CA ASN A 491 12.36 -16.38 21.22
C ASN A 491 13.55 -16.88 22.07
N LYS A 492 13.97 -16.11 23.06
CA LYS A 492 15.08 -16.46 23.97
C LYS A 492 14.87 -17.75 24.76
N HIS A 493 13.64 -18.27 24.82
CA HIS A 493 13.28 -19.54 25.48
C HIS A 493 13.09 -20.68 24.48
N PHE A 494 13.55 -20.53 23.22
CA PHE A 494 13.44 -21.50 22.12
C PHE A 494 11.99 -21.88 21.77
N ARG A 495 11.06 -20.92 21.85
CA ARG A 495 9.64 -21.10 21.49
C ARG A 495 9.23 -20.12 20.40
N ASN A 496 8.29 -20.54 19.56
CA ASN A 496 7.69 -19.70 18.52
C ASN A 496 6.43 -18.97 19.02
N VAL A 497 6.57 -18.29 20.17
CA VAL A 497 5.53 -17.47 20.78
C VAL A 497 6.14 -16.18 21.33
N MET A 498 5.34 -15.13 21.42
CA MET A 498 5.80 -13.81 21.85
C MET A 498 6.25 -13.79 23.33
N ASP A 499 5.67 -14.61 24.21
CA ASP A 499 5.91 -14.64 25.67
C ASP A 499 5.61 -13.32 26.40
N LYS A 500 4.82 -12.45 25.80
CA LYS A 500 4.42 -11.14 26.32
C LYS A 500 2.91 -11.01 26.18
N PRO A 501 2.12 -11.52 27.14
CA PRO A 501 0.67 -11.51 27.04
C PRO A 501 0.11 -10.09 27.03
N ILE A 502 -0.89 -9.88 26.19
CA ILE A 502 -1.73 -8.69 26.10
C ILE A 502 -3.13 -9.16 26.52
N THR A 503 -3.68 -8.61 27.58
CA THR A 503 -4.93 -9.10 28.20
C THR A 503 -5.84 -7.94 28.61
N HIS A 504 -7.11 -8.25 28.92
CA HIS A 504 -8.12 -7.26 29.33
C HIS A 504 -8.22 -6.11 28.34
N ILE A 505 -8.17 -6.43 27.05
CA ILE A 505 -8.36 -5.44 25.98
C ILE A 505 -9.79 -4.96 26.03
N ALA A 506 -9.99 -3.66 26.17
CA ALA A 506 -11.31 -3.05 26.25
C ALA A 506 -11.38 -1.74 25.45
N ILE A 507 -12.56 -1.43 24.96
CA ILE A 507 -12.89 -0.15 24.34
C ILE A 507 -13.97 0.50 25.18
N ASP A 508 -13.70 1.69 25.70
CA ASP A 508 -14.65 2.42 26.54
C ASP A 508 -15.74 3.14 25.71
N GLU A 509 -16.66 3.80 26.41
CA GLU A 509 -17.76 4.59 25.79
C GLU A 509 -17.24 5.76 24.93
N ASN A 510 -16.06 6.28 25.22
CA ASN A 510 -15.39 7.34 24.49
C ASN A 510 -14.54 6.81 23.33
N ARG A 511 -14.58 5.50 23.07
CA ARG A 511 -13.79 4.80 22.04
C ARG A 511 -12.29 4.81 22.31
N LEU A 512 -11.89 4.94 23.55
CA LEU A 512 -10.50 4.79 23.97
C LEU A 512 -10.20 3.31 24.25
N ALA A 513 -9.07 2.84 23.74
CA ALA A 513 -8.61 1.49 24.00
C ALA A 513 -7.79 1.43 25.30
N SER A 514 -7.88 0.29 25.97
CA SER A 514 -7.07 -0.05 27.12
C SER A 514 -6.71 -1.53 27.11
N PHE A 515 -5.56 -1.88 27.70
CA PHE A 515 -5.13 -3.28 27.88
C PHE A 515 -4.06 -3.40 28.97
N ASP A 516 -3.87 -4.63 29.45
CA ASP A 516 -2.77 -4.99 30.33
C ASP A 516 -1.67 -5.69 29.51
N PHE A 517 -0.46 -5.19 29.61
CA PHE A 517 0.73 -5.81 29.04
C PHE A 517 1.51 -6.57 30.12
N MET A 518 1.80 -7.86 29.88
CA MET A 518 2.51 -8.77 30.82
C MET A 518 1.89 -8.80 32.23
N GLY A 519 0.55 -8.79 32.29
CA GLY A 519 -0.22 -8.82 33.51
C GLY A 519 -0.44 -7.45 34.17
N GLY A 520 0.07 -6.39 33.58
CA GLY A 520 -0.05 -5.03 34.11
C GLY A 520 0.65 -4.81 35.44
N SER A 521 0.64 -3.60 35.94
CA SER A 521 0.98 -3.31 37.34
C SER A 521 -0.18 -2.57 38.00
N THR A 522 -0.62 -3.00 39.16
CA THR A 522 -1.68 -2.35 39.93
C THR A 522 -1.27 -0.98 40.49
N ASN A 523 0.00 -0.60 40.33
CA ASN A 523 0.59 0.63 40.86
C ASN A 523 1.19 1.56 39.79
N ALA A 524 0.85 1.39 38.52
CA ALA A 524 1.30 2.32 37.49
C ALA A 524 0.60 3.67 37.68
N ILE A 525 1.24 4.56 38.44
CA ILE A 525 1.03 6.00 38.28
C ILE A 525 1.35 6.28 36.81
N ARG A 526 0.35 6.75 36.09
CA ARG A 526 0.48 7.26 34.75
C ARG A 526 1.54 8.37 34.75
N GLU A 527 2.82 8.04 34.54
CA GLU A 527 3.73 9.01 33.97
C GLU A 527 3.23 9.24 32.55
N VAL A 528 2.33 10.22 32.43
CA VAL A 528 2.23 10.95 31.18
C VAL A 528 3.65 11.46 30.97
N LEU A 529 4.38 10.84 30.05
CA LEU A 529 5.54 11.45 29.42
C LEU A 529 5.00 12.63 28.62
N THR A 530 4.56 13.68 29.33
CA THR A 530 4.55 15.01 28.78
C THR A 530 6.00 15.20 28.37
N ALA A 531 6.24 15.30 27.06
CA ALA A 531 7.55 15.64 26.55
C ALA A 531 8.08 16.77 27.40
N LYS A 532 9.07 16.51 28.27
CA LYS A 532 9.59 17.55 29.15
C LYS A 532 9.99 18.67 28.24
N PRO A 533 9.50 19.89 28.46
CA PRO A 533 9.75 20.99 27.55
C PRO A 533 11.26 21.10 27.34
N THR A 534 11.66 21.26 26.09
CA THR A 534 13.06 21.45 25.76
C THR A 534 13.52 22.77 26.38
N GLU A 535 14.41 22.69 27.35
CA GLU A 535 15.02 23.86 27.96
C GLU A 535 16.29 24.21 27.15
N VAL A 536 16.44 25.47 26.80
CA VAL A 536 17.61 25.96 26.04
C VAL A 536 18.45 26.86 26.92
N TYR A 537 19.76 26.60 26.95
CA TYR A 537 20.73 27.32 27.72
C TYR A 537 21.83 27.87 26.79
N ASP A 538 22.40 29.04 27.12
CA ASP A 538 23.63 29.52 26.52
C ASP A 538 24.85 28.75 27.06
N LEU A 539 26.03 29.01 26.52
CA LEU A 539 27.27 28.34 26.96
C LEU A 539 27.69 28.70 28.38
N SER A 540 27.11 29.73 28.98
CA SER A 540 27.35 30.09 30.39
C SER A 540 26.39 29.38 31.34
N GLY A 541 25.45 28.56 30.83
CA GLY A 541 24.45 27.84 31.60
C GLY A 541 23.22 28.70 31.96
N ARG A 542 23.05 29.87 31.37
CA ARG A 542 21.88 30.69 31.58
C ARG A 542 20.75 30.23 30.66
N ARG A 543 19.55 30.05 31.17
CA ARG A 543 18.38 29.71 30.38
C ARG A 543 18.05 30.80 29.38
N THR A 544 17.82 30.42 28.13
CA THR A 544 17.51 31.34 27.01
C THR A 544 16.25 30.86 26.27
N THR A 545 15.82 31.60 25.26
CA THR A 545 14.63 31.27 24.48
C THR A 545 14.97 30.28 23.35
N GLU A 546 13.97 29.59 22.82
CA GLU A 546 14.11 28.71 21.64
C GLU A 546 14.62 29.47 20.40
N GLN A 547 14.47 30.80 20.36
CA GLN A 547 14.94 31.67 19.28
C GLN A 547 16.41 32.07 19.41
N ALA A 548 17.12 31.65 20.46
CA ALA A 548 18.54 31.93 20.65
C ALA A 548 19.37 31.40 19.47
N ARG A 549 20.29 32.23 18.98
CA ARG A 549 21.17 31.95 17.83
C ARG A 549 22.58 31.58 18.30
N GLY A 550 23.29 30.79 17.47
CA GLY A 550 24.64 30.35 17.78
C GLY A 550 24.66 29.01 18.51
N ILE A 551 25.73 28.75 19.28
CA ILE A 551 25.85 27.52 20.04
C ILE A 551 25.00 27.59 21.31
N VAL A 552 24.07 26.64 21.45
CA VAL A 552 23.22 26.52 22.65
C VAL A 552 23.26 25.07 23.16
N ILE A 553 22.89 24.90 24.42
CA ILE A 553 22.74 23.60 25.08
C ILE A 553 21.22 23.36 25.21
N GLU A 554 20.71 22.34 24.54
CA GLU A 554 19.35 21.87 24.74
C GLU A 554 19.34 20.76 25.77
N ARG A 555 18.41 20.83 26.71
CA ARG A 555 18.13 19.82 27.74
C ARG A 555 16.67 19.39 27.65
N GLN A 556 16.46 18.08 27.50
CA GLN A 556 15.14 17.45 27.54
C GLN A 556 15.21 16.29 28.55
N GLY A 557 14.73 16.52 29.75
CA GLY A 557 14.91 15.56 30.85
C GLY A 557 16.39 15.35 31.20
N SER A 558 16.86 14.11 31.11
CA SER A 558 18.27 13.73 31.32
C SER A 558 19.15 13.89 30.07
N ASN A 559 18.54 14.07 28.89
CA ASN A 559 19.25 14.24 27.65
C ASN A 559 19.73 15.68 27.49
N VAL A 560 21.02 15.86 27.32
CA VAL A 560 21.67 17.16 27.10
C VAL A 560 22.49 17.09 25.82
N ARG A 561 22.24 18.02 24.91
CA ARG A 561 22.98 18.12 23.65
C ARG A 561 23.40 19.54 23.33
N LYS A 562 24.57 19.68 22.75
CA LYS A 562 25.08 20.96 22.25
C LYS A 562 24.71 21.08 20.77
N ILE A 563 23.99 22.13 20.40
CA ILE A 563 23.56 22.35 19.03
C ILE A 563 23.96 23.74 18.54
N PHE A 564 24.09 23.87 17.22
CA PHE A 564 24.32 25.17 16.58
C PHE A 564 23.05 25.61 15.85
N LYS A 565 22.38 26.65 16.35
CA LYS A 565 21.23 27.27 15.68
C LYS A 565 21.73 28.35 14.72
N ARG A 566 21.52 28.12 13.42
CA ARG A 566 21.88 29.09 12.38
C ARG A 566 21.09 30.40 12.54
N PRO A 567 21.65 31.52 12.09
CA PRO A 567 21.01 32.83 12.15
C PRO A 567 19.68 32.88 11.37
#